data_79be5c9092312ca76cba2a4a865a5945
#
_entry.id   79be5c9092312ca76cba2a4a865a5945
#
_cell.length_a   1.000
_cell.length_b   1.000
_cell.length_c   1.000
_cell.angle_alpha   90.00
_cell.angle_beta   90.00
_cell.angle_gamma   90.00
#
_symmetry.space_group_name_H-M   'P 1'
#
loop_
_entity.id
_entity.type
_entity.pdbx_description
1 polymer ?
#
loop_
_entity_poly.entity_id
_entity_poly.type
_entity_poly.pdbx_seq_one_letter_code
_entity_poly.pdbx_strand_id
1 'polypeptide(L)'
;MKKQSKGVPTNRDIRWDRLDNTAHLFPVIAGESMSNVYRISVTLKEEINPELLQRALDMVLPKFDGFNLRLRQGVFWYYFEENGKAAPKVRMENNFPCRYIQQNKNRSYMFRVTYYKCRINLEVFHVLTDGMGGINFLKELTYQYLRLAHKDLQEKLGDSLSVDTSLNREDSFLKNYKKSSAKGYQTKKAYLIRGEKLRPGEFGVMHGYMKIPELKRVCHAMGISINEYLVSVYIWSVYTECLHGMPSKCPIRVAVPVNLRPYFNSITTKNFFVMVSAEFHPTKARSTGKILKSCFPITFPMKNC
;
A
#
# COMPACT_ATOMS: atom_id res chain seq x y z
N MET A 1 33.69 34.12 -40.81
CA MET A 1 32.60 33.95 -39.82
C MET A 1 32.18 32.49 -39.82
N LYS A 2 32.58 31.71 -38.82
CA LYS A 2 32.17 30.31 -38.65
C LYS A 2 30.88 30.29 -37.84
N LYS A 3 29.79 29.75 -38.42
CA LYS A 3 28.53 29.49 -37.70
C LYS A 3 28.76 28.38 -36.70
N GLN A 4 28.60 28.67 -35.39
CA GLN A 4 28.51 27.68 -34.35
C GLN A 4 27.18 26.93 -34.52
N SER A 5 27.27 25.64 -34.77
CA SER A 5 26.14 24.72 -34.74
C SER A 5 25.70 24.58 -33.29
N LYS A 6 24.47 24.99 -32.96
CA LYS A 6 23.82 24.68 -31.68
C LYS A 6 23.66 23.16 -31.59
N GLY A 7 24.39 22.54 -30.68
CA GLY A 7 24.27 21.12 -30.41
C GLY A 7 22.85 20.76 -29.97
N VAL A 8 22.28 19.77 -30.66
CA VAL A 8 21.05 19.09 -30.27
C VAL A 8 21.28 18.48 -28.85
N PRO A 9 20.37 18.65 -27.89
CA PRO A 9 20.55 18.05 -26.58
C PRO A 9 20.63 16.54 -26.73
N THR A 10 21.77 16.00 -26.33
CA THR A 10 22.02 14.56 -26.26
C THR A 10 20.93 13.88 -25.44
N ASN A 11 20.37 12.85 -26.03
CA ASN A 11 19.40 11.93 -25.43
C ASN A 11 19.95 11.46 -24.07
N ARG A 12 19.45 12.01 -22.94
CA ARG A 12 19.71 11.44 -21.63
C ARG A 12 19.09 10.06 -21.67
N ASP A 13 19.86 9.03 -21.41
CA ASP A 13 19.38 7.65 -21.27
C ASP A 13 18.23 7.63 -20.25
N ILE A 14 17.01 7.70 -20.75
CA ILE A 14 15.80 7.68 -19.92
C ILE A 14 15.73 6.27 -19.33
N ARG A 15 15.99 6.16 -18.06
CA ARG A 15 15.88 4.89 -17.35
C ARG A 15 14.43 4.45 -17.31
N TRP A 16 14.12 3.35 -17.96
CA TRP A 16 12.83 2.67 -17.88
C TRP A 16 12.94 1.39 -17.03
N ASP A 17 11.83 0.97 -16.46
CA ASP A 17 11.75 -0.22 -15.62
C ASP A 17 10.42 -0.96 -15.85
N ARG A 18 10.42 -2.26 -15.63
CA ARG A 18 9.21 -3.09 -15.75
C ARG A 18 8.37 -2.96 -14.48
N LEU A 19 7.06 -3.10 -14.67
CA LEU A 19 6.16 -3.32 -13.55
C LEU A 19 6.47 -4.68 -12.93
N ASP A 20 6.31 -4.77 -11.59
CA ASP A 20 6.28 -6.07 -10.93
C ASP A 20 5.01 -6.84 -11.29
N ASN A 21 4.99 -8.15 -10.98
CA ASN A 21 3.89 -9.03 -11.35
C ASN A 21 2.51 -8.55 -10.85
N THR A 22 2.45 -8.00 -9.65
CA THR A 22 1.20 -7.49 -9.05
C THR A 22 0.79 -6.15 -9.67
N ALA A 23 1.77 -5.29 -9.96
CA ALA A 23 1.54 -3.97 -10.52
C ALA A 23 0.84 -3.98 -11.89
N HIS A 24 0.99 -5.04 -12.68
CA HIS A 24 0.32 -5.17 -13.98
C HIS A 24 -1.21 -5.09 -13.91
N LEU A 25 -1.80 -5.52 -12.80
CA LEU A 25 -3.25 -5.52 -12.63
C LEU A 25 -3.82 -4.11 -12.46
N PHE A 26 -3.16 -3.26 -11.68
CA PHE A 26 -3.72 -1.99 -11.24
C PHE A 26 -4.03 -0.98 -12.35
N PRO A 27 -3.19 -0.75 -13.36
CA PRO A 27 -3.51 0.19 -14.43
C PRO A 27 -4.73 -0.20 -15.25
N VAL A 28 -5.01 -1.51 -15.35
CA VAL A 28 -6.11 -2.05 -16.17
C VAL A 28 -7.46 -1.84 -15.48
N ILE A 29 -7.50 -1.92 -14.14
CA ILE A 29 -8.75 -1.85 -13.36
C ILE A 29 -8.98 -0.49 -12.69
N ALA A 30 -7.98 0.40 -12.70
CA ALA A 30 -8.08 1.68 -12.00
C ALA A 30 -8.96 2.69 -12.75
N GLY A 31 -9.77 3.42 -11.99
CA GLY A 31 -10.63 4.49 -12.48
C GLY A 31 -11.28 5.25 -11.32
N GLU A 32 -12.19 6.16 -11.63
CA GLU A 32 -12.88 6.98 -10.62
C GLU A 32 -13.71 6.13 -9.63
N SER A 33 -14.27 5.00 -10.10
CA SER A 33 -15.06 4.08 -9.25
C SER A 33 -14.20 3.10 -8.45
N MET A 34 -12.98 2.83 -8.89
CA MET A 34 -12.03 1.92 -8.24
C MET A 34 -10.62 2.49 -8.40
N SER A 35 -10.25 3.39 -7.53
CA SER A 35 -9.00 4.17 -7.70
C SER A 35 -7.73 3.34 -7.55
N ASN A 36 -7.76 2.25 -6.79
CA ASN A 36 -6.58 1.49 -6.36
C ASN A 36 -5.51 2.39 -5.71
N VAL A 37 -5.95 3.45 -5.05
CA VAL A 37 -5.14 4.37 -4.25
C VAL A 37 -5.32 4.01 -2.79
N TYR A 38 -4.23 3.84 -2.08
CA TYR A 38 -4.26 3.69 -0.63
C TYR A 38 -3.66 4.91 0.05
N ARG A 39 -4.01 5.10 1.32
CA ARG A 39 -3.53 6.21 2.15
C ARG A 39 -2.78 5.68 3.37
N ILE A 40 -1.67 6.33 3.67
CA ILE A 40 -0.95 6.24 4.94
C ILE A 40 -0.82 7.65 5.50
N SER A 41 -1.00 7.80 6.81
CA SER A 41 -0.95 9.12 7.44
C SER A 41 -0.11 9.08 8.71
N VAL A 42 0.52 10.20 9.02
CA VAL A 42 1.17 10.45 10.30
C VAL A 42 0.58 11.71 10.93
N THR A 43 0.29 11.65 12.22
CA THR A 43 -0.19 12.81 12.98
C THR A 43 0.94 13.28 13.91
N LEU A 44 1.30 14.53 13.80
CA LEU A 44 2.31 15.19 14.62
C LEU A 44 1.63 15.93 15.79
N LYS A 45 2.44 16.50 16.68
CA LYS A 45 1.92 17.29 17.80
C LYS A 45 1.58 18.74 17.40
N GLU A 46 2.26 19.25 16.38
CA GLU A 46 2.17 20.63 15.91
C GLU A 46 1.49 20.69 14.53
N GLU A 47 0.97 21.85 14.19
CA GLU A 47 0.38 22.08 12.87
C GLU A 47 1.44 22.01 11.77
N ILE A 48 1.03 21.44 10.63
CA ILE A 48 1.92 21.26 9.49
C ILE A 48 2.17 22.59 8.78
N ASN A 49 3.45 22.94 8.65
CA ASN A 49 3.86 24.04 7.76
C ASN A 49 3.99 23.50 6.33
N PRO A 50 3.14 23.97 5.39
CA PRO A 50 3.12 23.43 4.02
C PRO A 50 4.39 23.74 3.23
N GLU A 51 5.05 24.83 3.49
CA GLU A 51 6.29 25.21 2.80
C GLU A 51 7.45 24.29 3.20
N LEU A 52 7.57 24.01 4.50
CA LEU A 52 8.56 23.05 4.99
C LEU A 52 8.27 21.65 4.50
N LEU A 53 6.99 21.25 4.44
CA LEU A 53 6.61 19.94 3.92
C LEU A 53 6.92 19.81 2.42
N GLN A 54 6.70 20.88 1.63
CA GLN A 54 7.11 20.88 0.23
C GLN A 54 8.62 20.78 0.08
N ARG A 55 9.38 21.53 0.88
CA ARG A 55 10.86 21.47 0.86
C ARG A 55 11.36 20.05 1.23
N ALA A 56 10.77 19.44 2.26
CA ALA A 56 11.10 18.07 2.63
C ALA A 56 10.83 17.09 1.47
N LEU A 57 9.70 17.24 0.77
CA LEU A 57 9.35 16.41 -0.38
C LEU A 57 10.34 16.61 -1.54
N ASP A 58 10.72 17.86 -1.81
CA ASP A 58 11.70 18.19 -2.87
C ASP A 58 13.09 17.59 -2.57
N MET A 59 13.46 17.46 -1.28
CA MET A 59 14.71 16.85 -0.85
C MET A 59 14.69 15.32 -0.89
N VAL A 60 13.56 14.70 -0.53
CA VAL A 60 13.44 13.25 -0.41
C VAL A 60 13.24 12.58 -1.77
N LEU A 61 12.38 13.16 -2.61
CA LEU A 61 11.95 12.52 -3.85
C LEU A 61 13.10 12.16 -4.80
N PRO A 62 14.12 13.01 -5.05
CA PRO A 62 15.24 12.65 -5.91
C PRO A 62 16.10 11.49 -5.39
N LYS A 63 16.07 11.26 -4.09
CA LYS A 63 16.81 10.20 -3.41
C LYS A 63 16.01 8.91 -3.24
N PHE A 64 14.70 8.93 -3.59
CA PHE A 64 13.80 7.80 -3.44
C PHE A 64 13.39 7.26 -4.81
N ASP A 65 14.28 6.52 -5.42
CA ASP A 65 14.19 6.05 -6.81
C ASP A 65 12.84 5.40 -7.16
N GLY A 66 12.26 4.63 -6.24
CA GLY A 66 10.97 3.96 -6.43
C GLY A 66 9.78 4.92 -6.55
N PHE A 67 9.89 6.17 -6.10
CA PHE A 67 8.83 7.17 -6.17
C PHE A 67 9.01 8.19 -7.29
N ASN A 68 10.24 8.37 -7.79
CA ASN A 68 10.55 9.29 -8.89
C ASN A 68 10.24 8.69 -10.26
N LEU A 69 9.06 8.09 -10.38
CA LEU A 69 8.63 7.35 -11.57
C LEU A 69 7.31 7.90 -12.11
N ARG A 70 7.11 7.74 -13.41
CA ARG A 70 5.83 7.92 -14.09
C ARG A 70 5.43 6.63 -14.82
N LEU A 71 4.14 6.37 -14.89
CA LEU A 71 3.60 5.25 -15.62
C LEU A 71 3.43 5.62 -17.09
N ARG A 72 3.87 4.74 -17.97
CA ARG A 72 3.71 4.85 -19.41
C ARG A 72 2.95 3.64 -19.94
N GLN A 73 2.21 3.88 -20.99
CA GLN A 73 1.54 2.84 -21.73
C GLN A 73 2.25 2.65 -23.07
N GLY A 74 2.78 1.47 -23.29
CA GLY A 74 3.25 1.03 -24.60
C GLY A 74 2.11 0.47 -25.44
N VAL A 75 2.44 -0.19 -26.55
CA VAL A 75 1.41 -0.79 -27.44
C VAL A 75 0.64 -1.90 -26.74
N PHE A 76 1.34 -2.75 -25.96
CA PHE A 76 0.77 -3.94 -25.33
C PHE A 76 0.93 -4.01 -23.81
N TRP A 77 1.76 -3.15 -23.21
CA TRP A 77 2.08 -3.20 -21.78
C TRP A 77 2.33 -1.83 -21.18
N TYR A 78 2.20 -1.74 -19.87
CA TYR A 78 2.61 -0.60 -19.07
C TYR A 78 4.05 -0.77 -18.59
N TYR A 79 4.76 0.35 -18.42
CA TYR A 79 6.13 0.38 -17.90
C TYR A 79 6.37 1.67 -17.10
N PHE A 80 7.37 1.63 -16.23
CA PHE A 80 7.83 2.81 -15.53
C PHE A 80 8.91 3.53 -16.33
N GLU A 81 8.88 4.83 -16.20
CA GLU A 81 9.89 5.72 -16.75
C GLU A 81 10.26 6.75 -15.69
N GLU A 82 11.54 7.10 -15.59
CA GLU A 82 11.98 8.14 -14.66
C GLU A 82 11.25 9.45 -14.95
N ASN A 83 10.77 10.10 -13.87
CA ASN A 83 10.02 11.34 -13.99
C ASN A 83 10.91 12.54 -13.68
N GLY A 84 11.43 13.19 -14.71
CA GLY A 84 12.28 14.39 -14.58
C GLY A 84 11.54 15.68 -14.20
N LYS A 85 10.26 15.62 -13.81
CA LYS A 85 9.50 16.80 -13.39
C LYS A 85 9.75 17.11 -11.92
N ALA A 86 9.56 18.36 -11.53
CA ALA A 86 9.58 18.76 -10.12
C ALA A 86 8.55 17.96 -9.31
N ALA A 87 8.79 17.76 -8.02
CA ALA A 87 7.90 17.03 -7.11
C ALA A 87 6.45 17.55 -7.16
N PRO A 88 5.45 16.70 -6.91
CA PRO A 88 4.06 17.15 -6.89
C PRO A 88 3.87 18.20 -5.79
N LYS A 89 2.95 19.14 -6.03
CA LYS A 89 2.66 20.18 -5.04
C LYS A 89 1.94 19.60 -3.84
N VAL A 90 2.47 19.85 -2.65
CA VAL A 90 1.79 19.63 -1.38
C VAL A 90 0.57 20.54 -1.30
N ARG A 91 -0.58 20.01 -0.87
CA ARG A 91 -1.84 20.75 -0.79
C ARG A 91 -2.56 20.47 0.52
N MET A 92 -3.31 21.43 1.01
CA MET A 92 -4.27 21.17 2.07
C MET A 92 -5.34 20.19 1.57
N GLU A 93 -5.71 19.26 2.42
CA GLU A 93 -6.76 18.29 2.11
C GLU A 93 -8.12 19.00 2.00
N ASN A 94 -8.75 18.86 0.88
CA ASN A 94 -10.07 19.46 0.60
C ASN A 94 -11.04 18.46 -0.07
N ASN A 95 -10.73 17.19 -0.02
CA ASN A 95 -11.52 16.14 -0.67
C ASN A 95 -11.48 14.86 0.14
N PHE A 96 -12.36 13.89 -0.21
CA PHE A 96 -12.32 12.57 0.40
C PHE A 96 -11.01 11.80 0.08
N PRO A 97 -10.56 10.90 0.97
CA PRO A 97 -9.32 10.15 0.80
C PRO A 97 -9.40 9.12 -0.33
N CYS A 98 -8.22 8.68 -0.77
CA CYS A 98 -8.04 7.60 -1.76
C CYS A 98 -8.71 7.84 -3.11
N ARG A 99 -8.93 9.10 -3.50
CA ARG A 99 -9.47 9.47 -4.80
C ARG A 99 -8.49 9.13 -5.91
N TYR A 100 -9.00 8.78 -7.09
CA TYR A 100 -8.19 8.51 -8.27
C TYR A 100 -7.16 9.62 -8.53
N ILE A 101 -5.94 9.25 -8.84
CA ILE A 101 -4.84 10.18 -9.12
C ILE A 101 -4.75 10.40 -10.63
N GLN A 102 -5.27 11.54 -11.09
CA GLN A 102 -5.13 11.98 -12.47
C GLN A 102 -3.67 12.41 -12.72
N GLN A 103 -2.86 11.51 -13.27
CA GLN A 103 -1.42 11.72 -13.42
C GLN A 103 -1.07 12.96 -14.23
N ASN A 104 -1.82 13.26 -15.29
CA ASN A 104 -1.65 14.47 -16.12
C ASN A 104 -1.79 15.77 -15.31
N LYS A 105 -2.62 15.81 -14.28
CA LYS A 105 -2.81 16.94 -13.36
C LYS A 105 -1.85 16.91 -12.17
N ASN A 106 -1.09 15.85 -11.97
CA ASN A 106 -0.18 15.63 -10.85
C ASN A 106 1.30 15.50 -11.29
N ARG A 107 1.72 16.26 -12.29
CA ARG A 107 3.08 16.21 -12.85
C ARG A 107 3.54 14.79 -13.25
N SER A 108 2.60 13.94 -13.59
CA SER A 108 2.78 12.52 -13.95
C SER A 108 3.18 11.60 -12.79
N TYR A 109 3.20 12.07 -11.55
CA TYR A 109 3.44 11.24 -10.38
C TYR A 109 2.21 10.40 -10.00
N MET A 110 2.47 9.21 -9.49
CA MET A 110 1.48 8.21 -9.08
C MET A 110 1.19 8.27 -7.57
N PHE A 111 1.62 9.32 -6.90
CA PHE A 111 1.33 9.59 -5.50
C PHE A 111 1.03 11.07 -5.30
N ARG A 112 0.43 11.41 -4.19
CA ARG A 112 0.25 12.81 -3.75
C ARG A 112 0.47 12.93 -2.25
N VAL A 113 0.92 14.10 -1.83
CA VAL A 113 1.06 14.47 -0.43
C VAL A 113 0.08 15.57 -0.12
N THR A 114 -0.75 15.35 0.89
CA THR A 114 -1.67 16.36 1.42
C THR A 114 -1.46 16.52 2.92
N TYR A 115 -1.95 17.61 3.48
CA TYR A 115 -1.92 17.83 4.92
C TYR A 115 -3.26 18.37 5.41
N TYR A 116 -3.58 18.12 6.67
CA TYR A 116 -4.71 18.70 7.36
C TYR A 116 -4.36 18.87 8.83
N LYS A 117 -4.36 20.13 9.32
CA LYS A 117 -3.90 20.47 10.68
C LYS A 117 -2.53 19.83 10.98
N CYS A 118 -2.49 18.93 11.96
CA CYS A 118 -1.28 18.24 12.41
C CYS A 118 -0.97 16.95 11.62
N ARG A 119 -1.70 16.63 10.55
CA ARG A 119 -1.60 15.35 9.87
C ARG A 119 -1.03 15.50 8.46
N ILE A 120 -0.01 14.71 8.15
CA ILE A 120 0.52 14.52 6.80
C ILE A 120 -0.10 13.25 6.23
N ASN A 121 -0.65 13.32 5.02
CA ASN A 121 -1.23 12.19 4.30
C ASN A 121 -0.41 11.91 3.05
N LEU A 122 0.00 10.67 2.88
CA LEU A 122 0.55 10.12 1.64
C LEU A 122 -0.50 9.23 1.00
N GLU A 123 -0.87 9.51 -0.23
CA GLU A 123 -1.73 8.66 -1.05
C GLU A 123 -0.95 8.16 -2.25
N VAL A 124 -1.01 6.86 -2.47
CA VAL A 124 -0.21 6.18 -3.49
C VAL A 124 -1.10 5.32 -4.36
N PHE A 125 -0.98 5.45 -5.68
CA PHE A 125 -1.55 4.50 -6.62
C PHE A 125 -0.76 3.19 -6.52
N HIS A 126 -1.46 2.10 -6.24
CA HIS A 126 -0.87 0.82 -5.84
C HIS A 126 0.03 0.18 -6.91
N VAL A 127 -0.01 0.69 -8.15
CA VAL A 127 0.94 0.30 -9.20
C VAL A 127 2.38 0.61 -8.79
N LEU A 128 2.60 1.69 -8.03
CA LEU A 128 3.93 2.19 -7.70
C LEU A 128 4.63 1.31 -6.65
N THR A 129 3.90 0.98 -5.59
CA THR A 129 4.44 0.25 -4.42
C THR A 129 3.31 -0.26 -3.53
N ASP A 130 3.64 -1.19 -2.65
CA ASP A 130 2.76 -1.67 -1.59
C ASP A 130 2.84 -0.80 -0.31
N GLY A 131 2.10 -1.22 0.72
CA GLY A 131 2.04 -0.50 1.99
C GLY A 131 3.40 -0.31 2.66
N MET A 132 4.33 -1.27 2.55
CA MET A 132 5.66 -1.14 3.17
C MET A 132 6.52 -0.10 2.46
N GLY A 133 6.51 -0.07 1.12
CA GLY A 133 7.21 0.98 0.38
C GLY A 133 6.63 2.37 0.66
N GLY A 134 5.30 2.49 0.76
CA GLY A 134 4.63 3.73 1.16
C GLY A 134 4.99 4.18 2.58
N ILE A 135 5.06 3.25 3.55
CA ILE A 135 5.48 3.54 4.94
C ILE A 135 6.91 4.06 4.96
N ASN A 136 7.82 3.45 4.24
CA ASN A 136 9.23 3.86 4.21
C ASN A 136 9.36 5.28 3.63
N PHE A 137 8.66 5.56 2.54
CA PHE A 137 8.64 6.91 1.97
C PHE A 137 8.06 7.96 2.94
N LEU A 138 6.92 7.66 3.59
CA LEU A 138 6.30 8.58 4.55
C LEU A 138 7.19 8.81 5.78
N LYS A 139 7.86 7.78 6.28
CA LYS A 139 8.82 7.91 7.38
C LYS A 139 9.94 8.89 7.02
N GLU A 140 10.54 8.71 5.85
CA GLU A 140 11.62 9.58 5.39
C GLU A 140 11.15 11.02 5.17
N LEU A 141 9.99 11.18 4.53
CA LEU A 141 9.37 12.50 4.34
C LEU A 141 9.12 13.20 5.68
N THR A 142 8.58 12.47 6.65
CA THR A 142 8.30 13.01 7.99
C THR A 142 9.59 13.35 8.72
N TYR A 143 10.59 12.51 8.63
CA TYR A 143 11.91 12.74 9.22
C TYR A 143 12.54 14.04 8.68
N GLN A 144 12.59 14.22 7.36
CA GLN A 144 13.13 15.43 6.76
C GLN A 144 12.29 16.68 7.07
N TYR A 145 10.96 16.53 7.14
CA TYR A 145 10.08 17.61 7.58
C TYR A 145 10.41 18.06 9.01
N LEU A 146 10.53 17.12 9.95
CA LEU A 146 10.85 17.43 11.35
C LEU A 146 12.23 18.09 11.48
N ARG A 147 13.22 17.63 10.71
CA ARG A 147 14.54 18.30 10.67
C ARG A 147 14.47 19.74 10.19
N LEU A 148 13.63 20.05 9.22
CA LEU A 148 13.43 21.41 8.74
C LEU A 148 12.63 22.26 9.73
N ALA A 149 11.71 21.67 10.48
CA ALA A 149 10.88 22.36 11.46
C ALA A 149 11.61 22.63 12.78
N HIS A 150 12.53 21.74 13.19
CA HIS A 150 13.22 21.79 14.49
C HIS A 150 14.74 21.82 14.30
N LYS A 151 15.33 22.96 14.58
CA LYS A 151 16.79 23.18 14.40
C LYS A 151 17.66 22.26 15.28
N ASP A 152 17.21 21.95 16.47
CA ASP A 152 17.89 21.05 17.41
C ASP A 152 18.00 19.60 16.88
N LEU A 153 17.11 19.18 15.99
CA LEU A 153 17.21 17.89 15.30
C LEU A 153 18.21 17.91 14.15
N GLN A 154 18.49 19.08 13.57
CA GLN A 154 19.48 19.18 12.49
C GLN A 154 20.90 18.91 12.99
N GLU A 155 21.23 19.37 14.19
CA GLU A 155 22.57 19.21 14.77
C GLU A 155 22.86 17.78 15.25
N LYS A 156 21.82 17.07 15.69
CA LYS A 156 21.96 15.72 16.31
C LYS A 156 22.04 14.55 15.34
N LEU A 157 21.53 14.70 14.13
CA LEU A 157 21.17 13.53 13.30
C LEU A 157 21.90 13.42 11.94
N GLY A 158 22.91 14.24 11.66
CA GLY A 158 23.66 14.17 10.40
C GLY A 158 22.79 14.28 9.12
N ASP A 159 23.40 14.32 7.94
CA ASP A 159 22.70 14.53 6.66
C ASP A 159 22.24 13.24 5.95
N SER A 160 22.45 12.08 6.57
CA SER A 160 22.05 10.81 5.96
C SER A 160 20.54 10.59 5.99
N LEU A 161 20.02 10.03 4.91
CA LEU A 161 18.68 9.45 4.93
C LEU A 161 18.65 8.30 5.93
N SER A 162 17.57 8.17 6.67
CA SER A 162 17.41 7.10 7.67
C SER A 162 17.25 5.72 7.04
N VAL A 163 17.01 5.67 5.73
CA VAL A 163 16.80 4.44 4.96
C VAL A 163 17.68 4.49 3.71
N ASP A 164 18.43 3.43 3.46
CA ASP A 164 19.11 3.25 2.19
C ASP A 164 18.07 2.99 1.09
N THR A 165 17.77 4.04 0.35
CA THR A 165 16.69 4.06 -0.64
C THR A 165 17.16 3.70 -2.04
N SER A 166 18.48 3.66 -2.25
CA SER A 166 19.08 3.39 -3.56
C SER A 166 18.89 1.93 -3.99
N LEU A 167 18.50 1.09 -3.08
CA LEU A 167 18.84 -0.32 -3.18
C LEU A 167 17.81 -1.21 -3.80
N ASN A 168 16.59 -0.80 -4.19
CA ASN A 168 15.81 -1.89 -4.75
C ASN A 168 14.60 -1.55 -5.60
N ARG A 169 14.89 -1.26 -6.83
CA ARG A 169 13.98 -1.49 -7.96
C ARG A 169 13.94 -2.97 -8.39
N GLU A 170 14.58 -3.87 -7.65
CA GLU A 170 14.62 -5.27 -7.99
C GLU A 170 13.22 -5.88 -7.97
N ASP A 171 12.88 -6.63 -9.02
CA ASP A 171 11.68 -7.45 -9.03
C ASP A 171 11.95 -8.73 -8.23
N SER A 172 11.57 -8.71 -6.96
CA SER A 172 11.77 -9.84 -6.06
C SER A 172 10.90 -11.04 -6.39
N PHE A 173 9.81 -10.88 -7.16
CA PHE A 173 9.09 -12.03 -7.71
C PHE A 173 9.93 -12.77 -8.74
N LEU A 174 10.52 -12.06 -9.69
CA LEU A 174 11.37 -12.68 -10.70
C LEU A 174 12.63 -13.31 -10.09
N LYS A 175 13.28 -12.62 -9.15
CA LYS A 175 14.47 -13.13 -8.46
C LYS A 175 14.22 -14.44 -7.74
N ASN A 176 13.09 -14.56 -7.08
CA ASN A 176 12.74 -15.71 -6.26
C ASN A 176 11.84 -16.71 -6.99
N TYR A 177 11.60 -16.52 -8.31
CA TYR A 177 10.76 -17.41 -9.08
C TYR A 177 11.40 -18.79 -9.20
N LYS A 178 10.61 -19.81 -8.81
CA LYS A 178 10.92 -21.22 -9.07
C LYS A 178 9.79 -21.84 -9.88
N LYS A 179 10.13 -22.52 -10.96
CA LYS A 179 9.14 -23.24 -11.76
C LYS A 179 8.49 -24.32 -10.88
N SER A 180 7.18 -24.22 -10.69
CA SER A 180 6.41 -25.17 -9.90
C SER A 180 5.47 -25.96 -10.81
N SER A 181 5.33 -27.26 -10.56
CA SER A 181 4.31 -28.13 -11.18
C SER A 181 2.98 -28.11 -10.43
N ALA A 182 2.86 -27.28 -9.40
CA ALA A 182 1.62 -27.17 -8.62
C ALA A 182 0.45 -26.72 -9.51
N LYS A 183 -0.66 -27.46 -9.42
CA LYS A 183 -1.92 -27.06 -10.09
C LYS A 183 -2.39 -25.74 -9.49
N GLY A 184 -2.88 -24.84 -10.34
CA GLY A 184 -3.45 -23.57 -9.91
C GLY A 184 -4.56 -23.76 -8.87
N TYR A 185 -4.62 -22.89 -7.88
CA TYR A 185 -5.61 -22.95 -6.81
C TYR A 185 -7.00 -22.58 -7.38
N GLN A 186 -7.92 -23.54 -7.38
CA GLN A 186 -9.31 -23.29 -7.75
C GLN A 186 -10.11 -23.00 -6.49
N THR A 187 -10.67 -21.79 -6.40
CA THR A 187 -11.52 -21.38 -5.28
C THR A 187 -13.00 -21.52 -5.62
N LYS A 188 -13.79 -22.00 -4.68
CA LYS A 188 -15.26 -21.90 -4.76
C LYS A 188 -15.70 -20.45 -4.71
N LYS A 189 -16.86 -20.14 -5.29
CA LYS A 189 -17.47 -18.81 -5.21
C LYS A 189 -17.72 -18.45 -3.75
N ALA A 190 -17.24 -17.28 -3.29
CA ALA A 190 -17.44 -16.80 -1.93
C ALA A 190 -18.82 -16.14 -1.75
N TYR A 191 -19.26 -16.01 -0.49
CA TYR A 191 -20.41 -15.21 -0.14
C TYR A 191 -20.16 -13.74 -0.51
N LEU A 192 -21.10 -13.13 -1.21
CA LEU A 192 -21.02 -11.73 -1.61
C LEU A 192 -21.86 -10.90 -0.64
N ILE A 193 -21.20 -10.04 0.13
CA ILE A 193 -21.86 -9.09 1.01
C ILE A 193 -22.69 -8.12 0.14
N ARG A 194 -23.97 -8.00 0.47
CA ARG A 194 -24.92 -7.09 -0.17
C ARG A 194 -25.35 -6.03 0.84
N GLY A 195 -25.64 -4.84 0.38
CA GLY A 195 -26.09 -3.74 1.21
C GLY A 195 -26.39 -2.52 0.36
N GLU A 196 -26.88 -1.47 0.99
CA GLU A 196 -27.04 -0.17 0.36
C GLU A 196 -25.67 0.41 -0.02
N LYS A 197 -25.61 0.99 -1.20
CA LYS A 197 -24.42 1.65 -1.69
C LYS A 197 -24.53 3.15 -1.42
N LEU A 198 -23.43 3.75 -1.00
CA LEU A 198 -23.32 5.21 -0.99
C LEU A 198 -23.50 5.77 -2.40
N ARG A 199 -23.98 6.99 -2.50
CA ARG A 199 -24.12 7.67 -3.79
C ARG A 199 -22.75 7.92 -4.42
N PRO A 200 -22.65 8.05 -5.75
CA PRO A 200 -21.42 8.43 -6.40
C PRO A 200 -20.82 9.70 -5.80
N GLY A 201 -19.56 9.66 -5.36
CA GLY A 201 -18.89 10.78 -4.71
C GLY A 201 -19.06 10.85 -3.18
N GLU A 202 -19.93 10.02 -2.58
CA GLU A 202 -19.99 9.87 -1.12
C GLU A 202 -18.91 8.90 -0.65
N PHE A 203 -18.34 9.19 0.52
CA PHE A 203 -17.30 8.39 1.14
C PHE A 203 -17.45 8.41 2.66
N GLY A 204 -17.35 7.25 3.28
CA GLY A 204 -17.39 7.10 4.73
C GLY A 204 -16.10 6.49 5.27
N VAL A 205 -15.62 6.96 6.42
CA VAL A 205 -14.50 6.37 7.15
C VAL A 205 -14.94 6.08 8.57
N MET A 206 -14.72 4.85 9.02
CA MET A 206 -14.95 4.45 10.40
C MET A 206 -13.60 4.17 11.06
N HIS A 207 -13.37 4.75 12.23
CA HIS A 207 -12.17 4.52 13.04
C HIS A 207 -12.50 3.70 14.27
N GLY A 208 -11.78 2.58 14.45
CA GLY A 208 -11.82 1.77 15.67
C GLY A 208 -10.48 1.88 16.42
N TYR A 209 -10.55 2.04 17.72
CA TYR A 209 -9.36 2.14 18.57
C TYR A 209 -9.36 1.00 19.61
N MET A 210 -8.23 0.30 19.70
CA MET A 210 -8.05 -0.79 20.65
C MET A 210 -6.71 -0.62 21.39
N LYS A 211 -6.71 -0.93 22.69
CA LYS A 211 -5.48 -0.95 23.48
C LYS A 211 -4.68 -2.21 23.16
N ILE A 212 -3.51 -2.03 22.59
CA ILE A 212 -2.65 -3.15 22.18
C ILE A 212 -2.29 -4.12 23.32
N PRO A 213 -1.97 -3.67 24.56
CA PRO A 213 -1.68 -4.60 25.65
C PRO A 213 -2.86 -5.52 25.99
N GLU A 214 -4.08 -4.98 26.00
CA GLU A 214 -5.30 -5.75 26.27
C GLU A 214 -5.56 -6.77 25.15
N LEU A 215 -5.45 -6.33 23.88
CA LEU A 215 -5.60 -7.20 22.73
C LEU A 215 -4.57 -8.34 22.74
N LYS A 216 -3.29 -8.03 23.03
CA LYS A 216 -2.24 -9.05 23.16
C LYS A 216 -2.55 -10.06 24.25
N ARG A 217 -3.04 -9.61 25.39
CA ARG A 217 -3.40 -10.50 26.51
C ARG A 217 -4.49 -11.50 26.10
N VAL A 218 -5.53 -11.01 25.41
CA VAL A 218 -6.63 -11.88 24.91
C VAL A 218 -6.10 -12.87 23.86
N CYS A 219 -5.33 -12.41 22.90
CA CYS A 219 -4.78 -13.27 21.85
C CYS A 219 -3.84 -14.35 22.43
N HIS A 220 -2.99 -13.98 23.38
CA HIS A 220 -2.09 -14.90 24.06
C HIS A 220 -2.85 -15.97 24.86
N ALA A 221 -3.91 -15.58 25.60
CA ALA A 221 -4.77 -16.52 26.32
C ALA A 221 -5.48 -17.51 25.39
N MET A 222 -5.72 -17.11 24.14
CA MET A 222 -6.35 -17.96 23.12
C MET A 222 -5.33 -18.75 22.27
N GLY A 223 -4.03 -18.49 22.42
CA GLY A 223 -2.96 -19.12 21.64
C GLY A 223 -2.95 -18.70 20.17
N ILE A 224 -3.35 -17.46 19.84
CA ILE A 224 -3.51 -16.95 18.48
C ILE A 224 -2.81 -15.60 18.30
N SER A 225 -2.49 -15.26 17.06
CA SER A 225 -1.96 -13.94 16.72
C SER A 225 -3.07 -12.87 16.67
N ILE A 226 -2.68 -11.59 16.78
CA ILE A 226 -3.62 -10.47 16.62
C ILE A 226 -4.29 -10.51 15.25
N ASN A 227 -3.55 -10.85 14.20
CA ASN A 227 -4.11 -10.94 12.85
C ASN A 227 -5.19 -12.02 12.74
N GLU A 228 -4.93 -13.20 13.28
CA GLU A 228 -5.92 -14.27 13.33
C GLU A 228 -7.17 -13.85 14.11
N TYR A 229 -6.98 -13.21 15.26
CA TYR A 229 -8.09 -12.67 16.04
C TYR A 229 -8.95 -11.70 15.23
N LEU A 230 -8.34 -10.68 14.62
CA LEU A 230 -9.07 -9.67 13.84
C LEU A 230 -9.79 -10.26 12.62
N VAL A 231 -9.14 -11.18 11.89
CA VAL A 231 -9.76 -11.88 10.77
C VAL A 231 -10.95 -12.70 11.22
N SER A 232 -10.85 -13.38 12.37
CA SER A 232 -11.95 -14.18 12.93
C SER A 232 -13.12 -13.32 13.40
N VAL A 233 -12.84 -12.19 14.04
CA VAL A 233 -13.88 -11.22 14.43
C VAL A 233 -14.58 -10.68 13.19
N TYR A 234 -13.84 -10.37 12.13
CA TYR A 234 -14.44 -9.93 10.87
C TYR A 234 -15.33 -11.00 10.23
N ILE A 235 -14.87 -12.25 10.16
CA ILE A 235 -15.67 -13.38 9.66
C ILE A 235 -16.94 -13.56 10.51
N TRP A 236 -16.79 -13.46 11.84
CA TRP A 236 -17.91 -13.55 12.78
C TRP A 236 -18.95 -12.45 12.52
N SER A 237 -18.51 -11.20 12.35
CA SER A 237 -19.41 -10.09 12.05
C SER A 237 -20.19 -10.31 10.75
N VAL A 238 -19.55 -10.78 9.70
CA VAL A 238 -20.23 -11.14 8.44
C VAL A 238 -21.23 -12.27 8.64
N TYR A 239 -20.87 -13.28 9.44
CA TYR A 239 -21.75 -14.40 9.73
C TYR A 239 -23.00 -13.99 10.53
N THR A 240 -22.85 -13.12 11.52
CA THR A 240 -23.97 -12.66 12.35
C THR A 240 -24.82 -11.62 11.65
N GLU A 241 -24.20 -10.60 11.08
CA GLU A 241 -24.91 -9.43 10.54
C GLU A 241 -25.46 -9.68 9.12
N CYS A 242 -24.73 -10.43 8.29
CA CYS A 242 -25.13 -10.61 6.89
C CYS A 242 -25.83 -11.97 6.64
N LEU A 243 -25.46 -13.01 7.37
CA LEU A 243 -26.06 -14.34 7.27
C LEU A 243 -27.02 -14.65 8.42
N HIS A 244 -27.15 -13.77 9.41
CA HIS A 244 -28.00 -13.96 10.60
C HIS A 244 -27.80 -15.32 11.29
N GLY A 245 -26.54 -15.80 11.29
CA GLY A 245 -26.21 -17.11 11.84
C GLY A 245 -26.65 -18.31 11.01
N MET A 246 -27.19 -18.08 9.80
CA MET A 246 -27.75 -19.14 8.96
C MET A 246 -26.67 -19.86 8.13
N PRO A 247 -26.87 -21.13 7.78
CA PRO A 247 -25.98 -21.85 6.86
C PRO A 247 -25.93 -21.19 5.49
N SER A 248 -24.77 -21.30 4.83
CA SER A 248 -24.58 -20.81 3.46
C SER A 248 -23.85 -21.85 2.62
N LYS A 249 -24.25 -21.98 1.34
CA LYS A 249 -23.55 -22.80 0.34
C LYS A 249 -22.20 -22.21 -0.05
N CYS A 250 -22.03 -20.90 0.09
CA CYS A 250 -20.81 -20.18 -0.22
C CYS A 250 -20.03 -19.89 1.07
N PRO A 251 -18.72 -20.11 1.11
CA PRO A 251 -17.89 -19.74 2.25
C PRO A 251 -17.79 -18.22 2.40
N ILE A 252 -17.67 -17.75 3.64
CA ILE A 252 -17.15 -16.41 3.93
C ILE A 252 -15.65 -16.46 3.72
N ARG A 253 -15.13 -15.61 2.85
CA ARG A 253 -13.70 -15.55 2.54
C ARG A 253 -13.14 -14.18 2.79
N VAL A 254 -12.07 -14.11 3.56
CA VAL A 254 -11.31 -12.89 3.83
C VAL A 254 -9.95 -13.00 3.15
N ALA A 255 -9.63 -12.05 2.29
CA ALA A 255 -8.34 -11.96 1.64
C ALA A 255 -7.37 -11.16 2.53
N VAL A 256 -6.25 -11.77 2.89
CA VAL A 256 -5.22 -11.19 3.76
C VAL A 256 -3.93 -11.01 2.96
N PRO A 257 -3.47 -9.78 2.73
CA PRO A 257 -2.18 -9.54 2.09
C PRO A 257 -1.04 -9.86 3.07
N VAL A 258 -0.09 -10.66 2.63
CA VAL A 258 1.09 -11.06 3.40
C VAL A 258 2.34 -10.48 2.76
N ASN A 259 3.09 -9.68 3.52
CA ASN A 259 4.38 -9.16 3.10
C ASN A 259 5.40 -10.30 2.97
N LEU A 260 5.97 -10.48 1.78
CA LEU A 260 6.93 -11.55 1.52
C LEU A 260 8.38 -11.20 1.86
N ARG A 261 8.70 -9.92 2.08
CA ARG A 261 10.09 -9.49 2.31
C ARG A 261 10.80 -10.24 3.43
N PRO A 262 10.19 -10.49 4.61
CA PRO A 262 10.87 -11.23 5.68
C PRO A 262 11.18 -12.68 5.32
N TYR A 263 10.40 -13.29 4.43
CA TYR A 263 10.56 -14.69 4.05
C TYR A 263 11.62 -14.92 2.97
N PHE A 264 11.90 -13.88 2.18
CA PHE A 264 12.84 -13.94 1.06
C PHE A 264 14.04 -13.00 1.23
N ASN A 265 14.19 -12.42 2.42
CA ASN A 265 15.23 -11.44 2.72
C ASN A 265 15.34 -10.35 1.64
N SER A 266 14.18 -9.83 1.21
CA SER A 266 14.07 -8.81 0.18
C SER A 266 13.94 -7.43 0.80
N ILE A 267 14.57 -6.44 0.18
CA ILE A 267 14.47 -5.02 0.54
C ILE A 267 13.78 -4.19 -0.55
N THR A 268 13.18 -4.85 -1.55
CA THR A 268 12.54 -4.17 -2.69
C THR A 268 11.51 -3.12 -2.26
N THR A 269 11.47 -2.01 -2.98
CA THR A 269 10.41 -0.99 -2.85
C THR A 269 9.20 -1.27 -3.73
N LYS A 270 9.31 -2.20 -4.71
CA LYS A 270 8.18 -2.66 -5.54
C LYS A 270 7.18 -3.47 -4.72
N ASN A 271 6.00 -3.75 -5.28
CA ASN A 271 5.06 -4.66 -4.65
C ASN A 271 5.68 -6.05 -4.45
N PHE A 272 5.66 -6.54 -3.21
CA PHE A 272 6.15 -7.88 -2.92
C PHE A 272 5.33 -8.51 -1.78
N PHE A 273 4.10 -8.88 -2.13
CA PHE A 273 3.15 -9.51 -1.22
C PHE A 273 2.34 -10.59 -1.95
N VAL A 274 1.73 -11.46 -1.20
CA VAL A 274 0.78 -12.47 -1.70
C VAL A 274 -0.55 -12.34 -0.98
N MET A 275 -1.64 -12.62 -1.67
CA MET A 275 -2.97 -12.71 -1.07
C MET A 275 -3.21 -14.12 -0.56
N VAL A 276 -3.42 -14.26 0.74
CA VAL A 276 -3.83 -15.50 1.39
C VAL A 276 -5.29 -15.41 1.76
N SER A 277 -6.04 -16.50 1.57
CA SER A 277 -7.47 -16.53 1.90
C SER A 277 -7.72 -17.28 3.19
N ALA A 278 -8.37 -16.61 4.15
CA ALA A 278 -9.01 -17.28 5.30
C ALA A 278 -10.46 -17.59 4.93
N GLU A 279 -10.88 -18.83 5.10
CA GLU A 279 -12.22 -19.29 4.72
C GLU A 279 -12.98 -19.87 5.92
N PHE A 280 -14.25 -19.51 6.03
CA PHE A 280 -15.19 -20.10 6.97
C PHE A 280 -16.41 -20.64 6.21
N HIS A 281 -16.74 -21.90 6.45
CA HIS A 281 -17.89 -22.57 5.85
C HIS A 281 -19.05 -22.63 6.85
N PRO A 282 -20.11 -21.82 6.69
CA PRO A 282 -21.28 -21.84 7.58
C PRO A 282 -22.15 -23.08 7.31
N THR A 283 -21.85 -24.21 7.92
CA THR A 283 -22.53 -25.48 7.63
C THR A 283 -23.68 -25.78 8.56
N LYS A 284 -23.80 -25.51 9.76
CA LYS A 284 -24.89 -25.59 10.73
C LYS A 284 -24.59 -24.66 11.91
N ALA A 285 -25.63 -24.19 12.58
CA ALA A 285 -25.49 -23.32 13.75
C ALA A 285 -24.46 -23.86 14.73
N ARG A 286 -23.37 -23.16 14.93
CA ARG A 286 -22.29 -23.49 15.88
C ARG A 286 -22.17 -22.39 16.91
N SER A 287 -21.86 -22.77 18.14
CA SER A 287 -21.59 -21.79 19.20
C SER A 287 -20.35 -20.93 18.85
N THR A 288 -20.35 -19.67 19.30
CA THR A 288 -19.29 -18.66 19.09
C THR A 288 -17.87 -19.17 19.27
N GLY A 289 -17.63 -19.96 20.34
CA GLY A 289 -16.30 -20.50 20.63
C GLY A 289 -15.82 -21.58 19.66
N LYS A 290 -16.74 -22.30 19.00
CA LYS A 290 -16.39 -23.28 17.96
C LYS A 290 -16.09 -22.63 16.62
N ILE A 291 -16.71 -21.47 16.33
CA ILE A 291 -16.45 -20.72 15.10
C ILE A 291 -15.06 -20.07 15.16
N LEU A 292 -14.73 -19.43 16.26
CA LEU A 292 -13.38 -18.89 16.46
C LEU A 292 -12.30 -19.98 16.27
N LYS A 293 -12.48 -21.17 16.85
CA LYS A 293 -11.54 -22.30 16.67
C LYS A 293 -11.55 -22.88 15.26
N SER A 294 -12.64 -22.82 14.49
CA SER A 294 -12.71 -23.36 13.13
C SER A 294 -12.20 -22.40 12.05
N CYS A 295 -12.10 -21.11 12.37
CA CYS A 295 -11.41 -20.13 11.52
C CYS A 295 -9.88 -20.25 11.62
N PHE A 296 -9.37 -20.98 12.62
CA PHE A 296 -7.96 -21.33 12.78
C PHE A 296 -7.75 -22.80 12.35
N PRO A 297 -7.28 -23.07 11.19
CA PRO A 297 -5.88 -22.98 10.84
C PRO A 297 -5.68 -22.12 9.58
N ILE A 298 -5.21 -20.91 9.71
CA ILE A 298 -4.49 -20.28 8.61
C ILE A 298 -3.14 -21.00 8.55
N THR A 299 -3.16 -22.22 8.10
CA THR A 299 -1.95 -22.91 7.67
C THR A 299 -1.49 -22.18 6.42
N PHE A 300 -0.54 -21.27 6.61
CA PHE A 300 0.19 -20.75 5.49
C PHE A 300 0.84 -21.95 4.78
N PRO A 301 0.56 -22.20 3.51
CA PRO A 301 1.20 -23.29 2.77
C PRO A 301 2.63 -22.90 2.41
N MET A 302 3.40 -22.39 3.38
CA MET A 302 4.77 -21.91 3.17
C MET A 302 5.83 -22.96 3.45
N LYS A 303 5.45 -24.21 3.70
CA LYS A 303 6.44 -25.29 3.88
C LYS A 303 7.10 -25.76 2.59
N ASN A 304 6.68 -25.28 1.41
CA ASN A 304 7.20 -25.75 0.11
C ASN A 304 7.34 -24.60 -0.93
N CYS A 305 7.72 -23.40 -0.50
CA CYS A 305 8.19 -22.36 -1.43
C CYS A 305 9.72 -22.31 -1.45
#